data_925d4d98e477bda27d5ff0d0585e9a28
#
_entry.id   925d4d98e477bda27d5ff0d0585e9a28
#
_cell.length_a   1.000
_cell.length_b   1.000
_cell.length_c   1.000
_cell.angle_alpha   90.00
_cell.angle_beta   90.00
_cell.angle_gamma   90.00
#
_symmetry.space_group_name_H-M   'P 1'
#
loop_
_entity.id
_entity.type
_entity.pdbx_description
1 polymer ?
#
loop_
_entity_poly.entity_id
_entity_poly.type
_entity_poly.pdbx_seq_one_letter_code
_entity_poly.pdbx_strand_id
1 'polypeptide(L)'
;MKNIFLTLLFVCIAGCTGIPDNVKPVDNFDLGKYLGRWYEIARLDHPFERGLTKVTADYYLRDDGGVKVLNRGYSSKENTWKEAIGKAYFVHKTDQGYLKVSFFGPFYGSYIIFVLDHENYQYALVCGPNKSYLWILARRPAITEDIKKMLMSKAAAAGFNTGKLIFPDHN
;
A
#
# COMPACT_ATOMS: atom_id res chain seq x y z
N MET A 1 12.77 48.46 -26.85
CA MET A 1 12.98 47.02 -26.76
C MET A 1 12.60 46.58 -25.33
N LYS A 2 11.45 45.92 -25.12
CA LYS A 2 10.99 45.46 -23.80
C LYS A 2 11.45 44.01 -23.62
N ASN A 3 12.38 43.79 -22.69
CA ASN A 3 12.80 42.45 -22.29
C ASN A 3 11.70 41.81 -21.41
N ILE A 4 11.00 40.83 -21.96
CA ILE A 4 10.07 39.98 -21.21
C ILE A 4 10.90 38.90 -20.51
N PHE A 5 11.12 39.08 -19.21
CA PHE A 5 11.64 38.01 -18.34
C PHE A 5 10.55 36.96 -18.15
N LEU A 6 10.68 35.86 -18.88
CA LEU A 6 9.83 34.68 -18.67
C LEU A 6 10.29 33.95 -17.39
N THR A 7 9.64 34.25 -16.28
CA THR A 7 9.87 33.52 -15.01
C THR A 7 9.30 32.13 -15.14
N LEU A 8 10.18 31.14 -15.33
CA LEU A 8 9.82 29.71 -15.36
C LEU A 8 9.42 29.30 -13.94
N LEU A 9 8.11 29.19 -13.68
CA LEU A 9 7.56 28.70 -12.43
C LEU A 9 7.83 27.19 -12.34
N PHE A 10 8.87 26.79 -11.60
CA PHE A 10 9.18 25.40 -11.30
C PHE A 10 8.15 24.89 -10.30
N VAL A 11 7.06 24.29 -10.81
CA VAL A 11 6.10 23.58 -9.96
C VAL A 11 6.77 22.29 -9.48
N CYS A 12 7.32 22.32 -8.27
CA CYS A 12 7.75 21.09 -7.59
C CYS A 12 6.52 20.21 -7.36
N ILE A 13 6.35 19.20 -8.21
CA ILE A 13 5.36 18.14 -8.01
C ILE A 13 5.94 17.21 -6.93
N ALA A 14 5.80 17.62 -5.67
CA ALA A 14 6.11 16.77 -4.53
C ALA A 14 5.06 15.65 -4.48
N GLY A 15 5.41 14.45 -4.91
CA GLY A 15 4.65 13.26 -4.57
C GLY A 15 4.57 13.15 -3.04
N CYS A 16 3.40 12.75 -2.50
CA CYS A 16 3.22 12.54 -1.06
C CYS A 16 3.97 11.27 -0.60
N THR A 17 5.29 11.37 -0.47
CA THR A 17 6.16 10.27 -0.03
C THR A 17 6.58 10.39 1.44
N GLY A 18 5.76 11.03 2.28
CA GLY A 18 5.98 11.13 3.72
C GLY A 18 5.74 9.83 4.47
N ILE A 19 6.29 9.72 5.68
CA ILE A 19 6.01 8.66 6.65
C ILE A 19 5.11 9.28 7.74
N PRO A 20 3.97 8.66 8.08
CA PRO A 20 3.12 9.16 9.16
C PRO A 20 3.82 9.06 10.52
N ASP A 21 3.50 9.98 11.43
CA ASP A 21 4.01 9.94 12.81
C ASP A 21 3.77 8.57 13.45
N ASN A 22 4.70 8.10 14.30
CA ASN A 22 4.66 6.81 14.97
C ASN A 22 4.63 5.58 14.04
N VAL A 23 5.01 5.75 12.77
CA VAL A 23 5.22 4.64 11.83
C VAL A 23 6.70 4.54 11.51
N LYS A 24 7.26 3.34 11.60
CA LYS A 24 8.61 3.03 11.17
C LYS A 24 8.55 1.88 10.16
N PRO A 25 9.09 2.04 8.93
CA PRO A 25 9.22 0.95 7.98
C PRO A 25 10.02 -0.21 8.61
N VAL A 26 9.67 -1.44 8.27
CA VAL A 26 10.45 -2.61 8.70
C VAL A 26 11.82 -2.60 8.05
N ASP A 27 12.84 -2.97 8.81
CA ASP A 27 14.19 -3.25 8.32
C ASP A 27 14.30 -4.75 7.94
N ASN A 28 15.39 -5.17 7.28
CA ASN A 28 15.61 -6.53 6.80
C ASN A 28 14.48 -7.07 5.90
N PHE A 29 13.95 -6.18 5.07
CA PHE A 29 12.90 -6.50 4.10
C PHE A 29 13.50 -7.24 2.91
N ASP A 30 12.94 -8.39 2.55
CA ASP A 30 13.29 -9.19 1.38
C ASP A 30 12.17 -9.08 0.34
N LEU A 31 12.44 -8.34 -0.75
CA LEU A 31 11.47 -8.20 -1.83
C LEU A 31 11.11 -9.55 -2.46
N GLY A 32 12.09 -10.45 -2.63
CA GLY A 32 11.85 -11.77 -3.23
C GLY A 32 10.78 -12.56 -2.48
N LYS A 33 10.80 -12.52 -1.14
CA LYS A 33 9.78 -13.14 -0.29
C LYS A 33 8.45 -12.39 -0.31
N TYR A 34 8.46 -11.09 -0.59
CA TYR A 34 7.26 -10.26 -0.61
C TYR A 34 6.49 -10.35 -1.93
N LEU A 35 7.14 -10.69 -3.03
CA LEU A 35 6.51 -10.85 -4.35
C LEU A 35 5.35 -11.87 -4.34
N GLY A 36 4.52 -11.83 -5.37
CA GLY A 36 3.35 -12.68 -5.54
C GLY A 36 2.08 -12.08 -4.93
N ARG A 37 1.09 -12.93 -4.65
CA ARG A 37 -0.26 -12.51 -4.25
C ARG A 37 -0.36 -12.26 -2.75
N TRP A 38 -1.08 -11.16 -2.43
CA TRP A 38 -1.58 -10.82 -1.12
C TRP A 38 -3.07 -10.55 -1.19
N TYR A 39 -3.81 -11.03 -0.19
CA TYR A 39 -5.22 -10.76 0.01
C TYR A 39 -5.39 -9.60 0.98
N GLU A 40 -6.29 -8.68 0.68
CA GLU A 40 -6.65 -7.60 1.58
C GLU A 40 -7.62 -8.11 2.65
N ILE A 41 -7.13 -8.26 3.87
CA ILE A 41 -7.95 -8.71 5.01
C ILE A 41 -8.78 -7.55 5.57
N ALA A 42 -8.20 -6.36 5.61
CA ALA A 42 -8.90 -5.15 6.02
C ALA A 42 -8.24 -3.89 5.45
N ARG A 43 -9.00 -2.81 5.37
CA ARG A 43 -8.52 -1.46 5.01
C ARG A 43 -9.27 -0.38 5.75
N LEU A 44 -8.70 0.83 5.83
CA LEU A 44 -9.48 2.05 6.02
C LEU A 44 -10.16 2.43 4.72
N ASP A 45 -11.34 3.08 4.81
CA ASP A 45 -12.10 3.48 3.61
C ASP A 45 -11.36 4.55 2.80
N HIS A 46 -11.24 4.33 1.51
CA HIS A 46 -10.71 5.30 0.54
C HIS A 46 -11.38 5.14 -0.84
N PRO A 47 -11.45 6.22 -1.64
CA PRO A 47 -12.30 6.26 -2.84
C PRO A 47 -12.01 5.19 -3.89
N PHE A 48 -10.74 4.80 -4.07
CA PHE A 48 -10.35 3.91 -5.18
C PHE A 48 -10.65 2.42 -4.95
N GLU A 49 -10.93 1.99 -3.72
CA GLU A 49 -11.34 0.60 -3.40
C GLU A 49 -12.72 0.51 -2.76
N ARG A 50 -13.44 1.64 -2.67
CA ARG A 50 -14.76 1.68 -2.04
C ARG A 50 -15.75 0.76 -2.75
N GLY A 51 -16.42 -0.11 -1.97
CA GLY A 51 -17.41 -1.06 -2.46
C GLY A 51 -16.82 -2.28 -3.17
N LEU A 52 -15.49 -2.46 -3.17
CA LEU A 52 -14.85 -3.67 -3.71
C LEU A 52 -14.75 -4.77 -2.64
N THR A 53 -14.99 -6.01 -3.09
CA THR A 53 -14.77 -7.27 -2.35
C THR A 53 -13.73 -8.12 -3.08
N LYS A 54 -13.31 -9.24 -2.49
CA LYS A 54 -12.31 -10.17 -3.07
C LYS A 54 -11.03 -9.44 -3.52
N VAL A 55 -10.62 -8.43 -2.75
CA VAL A 55 -9.50 -7.56 -3.11
C VAL A 55 -8.18 -8.27 -2.94
N THR A 56 -7.35 -8.21 -3.98
CA THR A 56 -5.99 -8.75 -3.99
C THR A 56 -4.99 -7.75 -4.56
N ALA A 57 -3.73 -7.88 -4.14
CA ALA A 57 -2.59 -7.19 -4.72
C ALA A 57 -1.55 -8.24 -5.14
N ASP A 58 -1.17 -8.23 -6.40
CA ASP A 58 -0.11 -9.09 -6.94
C ASP A 58 1.12 -8.23 -7.26
N TYR A 59 2.28 -8.64 -6.75
CA TYR A 59 3.56 -7.92 -6.91
C TYR A 59 4.50 -8.75 -7.78
N TYR A 60 5.06 -8.13 -8.82
CA TYR A 60 6.00 -8.76 -9.76
C TYR A 60 7.24 -7.90 -9.91
N LEU A 61 8.41 -8.55 -9.94
CA LEU A 61 9.66 -7.84 -10.25
C LEU A 61 9.62 -7.33 -11.69
N ARG A 62 10.14 -6.14 -11.90
CA ARG A 62 10.30 -5.50 -13.22
C ARG A 62 11.76 -5.54 -13.65
N ASP A 63 12.01 -5.48 -14.96
CA ASP A 63 13.37 -5.48 -15.52
C ASP A 63 14.19 -4.24 -15.10
N ASP A 64 13.51 -3.14 -14.74
CA ASP A 64 14.13 -1.91 -14.24
C ASP A 64 14.43 -1.92 -12.72
N GLY A 65 14.28 -3.07 -12.07
CA GLY A 65 14.46 -3.23 -10.61
C GLY A 65 13.31 -2.72 -9.76
N GLY A 66 12.27 -2.15 -10.37
CA GLY A 66 11.02 -1.76 -9.70
C GLY A 66 10.07 -2.94 -9.52
N VAL A 67 8.89 -2.65 -8.97
CA VAL A 67 7.82 -3.63 -8.74
C VAL A 67 6.59 -3.24 -9.53
N LYS A 68 6.06 -4.15 -10.36
CA LYS A 68 4.72 -4.03 -10.94
C LYS A 68 3.71 -4.43 -9.87
N VAL A 69 2.74 -3.58 -9.63
CA VAL A 69 1.62 -3.82 -8.71
C VAL A 69 0.35 -4.01 -9.53
N LEU A 70 -0.34 -5.13 -9.34
CA LEU A 70 -1.65 -5.39 -9.93
C LEU A 70 -2.66 -5.55 -8.80
N ASN A 71 -3.49 -4.52 -8.59
CA ASN A 71 -4.62 -4.60 -7.67
C ASN A 71 -5.86 -5.06 -8.43
N ARG A 72 -6.62 -5.97 -7.83
CA ARG A 72 -7.89 -6.47 -8.35
C ARG A 72 -8.93 -6.47 -7.24
N GLY A 73 -10.17 -6.15 -7.60
CA GLY A 73 -11.31 -6.24 -6.68
C GLY A 73 -12.59 -6.42 -7.46
N TYR A 74 -13.57 -7.09 -6.85
CA TYR A 74 -14.87 -7.31 -7.47
C TYR A 74 -15.87 -6.26 -7.00
N SER A 75 -16.52 -5.58 -7.94
CA SER A 75 -17.60 -4.64 -7.69
C SER A 75 -18.94 -5.37 -7.81
N SER A 76 -19.58 -5.66 -6.69
CA SER A 76 -20.91 -6.28 -6.68
C SER A 76 -21.97 -5.35 -7.31
N LYS A 77 -21.79 -4.02 -7.18
CA LYS A 77 -22.70 -3.02 -7.78
C LYS A 77 -22.69 -3.07 -9.30
N GLU A 78 -21.51 -3.29 -9.90
CA GLU A 78 -21.32 -3.27 -11.35
C GLU A 78 -21.22 -4.70 -11.93
N ASN A 79 -21.24 -5.71 -11.06
CA ASN A 79 -21.08 -7.14 -11.40
C ASN A 79 -19.84 -7.40 -12.28
N THR A 80 -18.70 -6.77 -11.91
CA THR A 80 -17.48 -6.84 -12.70
C THR A 80 -16.22 -6.76 -11.85
N TRP A 81 -15.13 -7.32 -12.34
CA TRP A 81 -13.81 -7.15 -11.78
C TRP A 81 -13.22 -5.80 -12.20
N LYS A 82 -12.64 -5.11 -11.24
CA LYS A 82 -11.85 -3.90 -11.45
C LYS A 82 -10.37 -4.23 -11.27
N GLU A 83 -9.53 -3.65 -12.10
CA GLU A 83 -8.08 -3.80 -12.04
C GLU A 83 -7.40 -2.43 -12.08
N ALA A 84 -6.31 -2.30 -11.34
CA ALA A 84 -5.42 -1.17 -11.40
C ALA A 84 -3.98 -1.66 -11.47
N ILE A 85 -3.24 -1.19 -12.46
CA ILE A 85 -1.82 -1.53 -12.64
C ILE A 85 -0.98 -0.33 -12.23
N GLY A 86 -0.11 -0.55 -11.27
CA GLY A 86 0.84 0.44 -10.79
C GLY A 86 2.28 -0.02 -10.88
N LYS A 87 3.17 0.89 -10.52
CA LYS A 87 4.60 0.63 -10.38
C LYS A 87 5.09 1.19 -9.06
N ALA A 88 5.96 0.44 -8.39
CA ALA A 88 6.56 0.88 -7.14
C ALA A 88 8.09 0.79 -7.22
N TYR A 89 8.73 1.65 -6.43
CA TYR A 89 10.19 1.72 -6.32
C TYR A 89 10.56 1.98 -4.86
N PHE A 90 11.67 1.45 -4.41
CA PHE A 90 12.22 1.80 -3.10
C PHE A 90 12.52 3.30 -3.02
N VAL A 91 12.24 3.89 -1.85
CA VAL A 91 12.52 5.32 -1.62
C VAL A 91 13.98 5.51 -1.19
N HIS A 92 14.50 4.59 -0.38
CA HIS A 92 15.86 4.60 0.14
C HIS A 92 16.56 3.26 -0.12
N LYS A 93 16.65 2.40 0.91
CA LYS A 93 17.33 1.11 0.84
C LYS A 93 16.39 0.01 0.36
N THR A 94 16.93 -0.98 -0.34
CA THR A 94 16.16 -2.14 -0.85
C THR A 94 15.82 -3.16 0.23
N ASP A 95 16.48 -3.08 1.39
CA ASP A 95 16.25 -3.91 2.57
C ASP A 95 15.32 -3.23 3.61
N GLN A 96 14.62 -2.18 3.20
CA GLN A 96 13.65 -1.47 4.05
C GLN A 96 12.27 -1.50 3.41
N GLY A 97 11.24 -1.78 4.19
CA GLY A 97 9.84 -1.84 3.74
C GLY A 97 9.25 -0.47 3.40
N TYR A 98 9.99 0.35 2.65
CA TYR A 98 9.58 1.70 2.26
C TYR A 98 9.69 1.92 0.76
N LEU A 99 8.55 1.87 0.09
CA LEU A 99 8.41 2.10 -1.35
C LEU A 99 7.53 3.32 -1.60
N LYS A 100 7.61 3.83 -2.82
CA LYS A 100 6.64 4.76 -3.41
C LYS A 100 5.92 4.05 -4.55
N VAL A 101 4.60 4.19 -4.61
CA VAL A 101 3.76 3.54 -5.63
C VAL A 101 3.01 4.58 -6.44
N SER A 102 2.87 4.34 -7.73
CA SER A 102 2.07 5.15 -8.65
C SER A 102 1.17 4.26 -9.49
N PHE A 103 -0.12 4.60 -9.53
CA PHE A 103 -1.11 4.08 -10.47
C PHE A 103 -1.42 5.09 -11.58
N PHE A 104 -1.11 6.36 -11.36
CA PHE A 104 -1.32 7.47 -12.29
C PHE A 104 -0.06 8.34 -12.29
N GLY A 105 0.88 8.07 -13.19
CA GLY A 105 2.09 8.89 -13.29
C GLY A 105 1.77 10.33 -13.70
N PRO A 106 2.51 11.32 -13.20
CA PRO A 106 3.79 11.22 -12.46
C PRO A 106 3.64 11.17 -10.92
N PHE A 107 2.42 11.01 -10.38
CA PHE A 107 2.14 11.09 -8.94
C PHE A 107 2.49 9.79 -8.24
N TYR A 108 3.23 9.88 -7.13
CA TYR A 108 3.58 8.76 -6.26
C TYR A 108 3.07 9.00 -4.84
N GLY A 109 2.55 7.94 -4.22
CA GLY A 109 2.25 7.89 -2.79
C GLY A 109 3.18 6.94 -2.05
N SER A 110 3.36 7.13 -0.74
CA SER A 110 4.09 6.19 0.11
C SER A 110 3.38 4.85 0.17
N TYR A 111 4.17 3.79 0.20
CA TYR A 111 3.77 2.43 0.50
C TYR A 111 4.75 1.90 1.56
N ILE A 112 4.30 1.87 2.80
CA ILE A 112 5.15 1.60 3.97
C ILE A 112 4.68 0.34 4.65
N ILE A 113 5.50 -0.70 4.60
CA ILE A 113 5.32 -1.93 5.36
C ILE A 113 5.92 -1.68 6.74
N PHE A 114 5.11 -1.60 7.79
CA PHE A 114 5.55 -1.26 9.14
C PHE A 114 5.34 -2.38 10.16
N VAL A 115 4.64 -3.45 9.77
CA VAL A 115 4.61 -4.74 10.44
C VAL A 115 4.68 -5.83 9.38
N LEU A 116 5.51 -6.85 9.60
CA LEU A 116 5.70 -7.96 8.69
C LEU A 116 6.00 -9.23 9.49
N ASP A 117 5.45 -10.36 9.07
CA ASP A 117 5.93 -11.67 9.47
C ASP A 117 7.26 -11.96 8.77
N HIS A 118 8.37 -11.68 9.43
CA HIS A 118 9.71 -11.80 8.84
C HIS A 118 10.15 -13.24 8.54
N GLU A 119 9.57 -14.22 9.23
CA GLU A 119 9.93 -15.62 9.02
C GLU A 119 9.26 -16.18 7.76
N ASN A 120 7.93 -16.09 7.70
CA ASN A 120 7.14 -16.78 6.69
C ASN A 120 6.44 -15.82 5.71
N TYR A 121 6.48 -14.51 5.92
CA TYR A 121 5.82 -13.50 5.08
C TYR A 121 4.32 -13.76 4.89
N GLN A 122 3.62 -14.21 5.95
CA GLN A 122 2.21 -14.57 5.86
C GLN A 122 1.26 -13.40 6.06
N TYR A 123 1.67 -12.34 6.77
CA TYR A 123 0.87 -11.14 7.01
C TYR A 123 1.72 -9.87 7.08
N ALA A 124 1.10 -8.74 6.76
CA ALA A 124 1.72 -7.42 6.84
C ALA A 124 0.70 -6.33 7.20
N LEU A 125 1.18 -5.26 7.87
CA LEU A 125 0.51 -3.97 7.92
C LEU A 125 1.20 -3.01 6.98
N VAL A 126 0.41 -2.38 6.13
CA VAL A 126 0.88 -1.41 5.15
C VAL A 126 0.12 -0.11 5.32
N CYS A 127 0.80 1.02 5.21
CA CYS A 127 0.14 2.31 5.19
C CYS A 127 0.65 3.21 4.05
N GLY A 128 -0.16 4.22 3.75
CA GLY A 128 0.18 5.30 2.83
C GLY A 128 0.89 6.48 3.51
N PRO A 129 0.89 7.68 2.89
CA PRO A 129 1.62 8.84 3.37
C PRO A 129 1.01 9.49 4.63
N ASN A 130 -0.17 9.08 5.06
CA ASN A 130 -0.86 9.58 6.24
C ASN A 130 -1.79 8.53 6.86
N LYS A 131 -2.41 8.86 8.00
CA LYS A 131 -3.27 7.94 8.78
C LYS A 131 -4.61 7.58 8.14
N SER A 132 -4.95 8.13 6.98
CA SER A 132 -6.16 7.76 6.24
C SER A 132 -6.01 6.49 5.41
N TYR A 133 -4.79 6.00 5.24
CA TYR A 133 -4.49 4.83 4.42
C TYR A 133 -3.83 3.74 5.27
N LEU A 134 -4.53 2.64 5.45
CA LEU A 134 -4.06 1.45 6.17
C LEU A 134 -4.65 0.21 5.51
N TRP A 135 -3.81 -0.82 5.35
CA TRP A 135 -4.19 -2.15 4.90
C TRP A 135 -3.62 -3.22 5.82
N ILE A 136 -4.43 -4.24 6.09
CA ILE A 136 -3.99 -5.54 6.61
C ILE A 136 -3.93 -6.48 5.42
N LEU A 137 -2.77 -6.98 5.09
CA LEU A 137 -2.55 -7.92 4.00
C LEU A 137 -2.16 -9.30 4.54
N ALA A 138 -2.58 -10.36 3.83
CA ALA A 138 -2.16 -11.73 4.15
C ALA A 138 -1.99 -12.58 2.89
N ARG A 139 -1.24 -13.69 3.02
CA ARG A 139 -1.07 -14.68 1.94
C ARG A 139 -2.29 -15.57 1.70
N ARG A 140 -3.23 -15.55 2.62
CA ARG A 140 -4.50 -16.30 2.54
C ARG A 140 -5.68 -15.36 2.66
N PRO A 141 -6.85 -15.71 2.12
CA PRO A 141 -8.05 -14.87 2.17
C PRO A 141 -8.63 -14.71 3.60
N ALA A 142 -8.10 -15.46 4.57
CA ALA A 142 -8.46 -15.37 5.97
C ALA A 142 -7.22 -15.53 6.86
N ILE A 143 -7.26 -14.92 8.04
CA ILE A 143 -6.28 -15.04 9.12
C ILE A 143 -6.98 -15.45 10.41
N THR A 144 -6.21 -16.00 11.38
CA THR A 144 -6.77 -16.34 12.70
C THR A 144 -7.14 -15.08 13.47
N GLU A 145 -8.10 -15.21 14.41
CA GLU A 145 -8.51 -14.08 15.24
C GLU A 145 -7.36 -13.53 16.11
N ASP A 146 -6.40 -14.35 16.50
CA ASP A 146 -5.24 -13.91 17.28
C ASP A 146 -4.30 -13.03 16.44
N ILE A 147 -4.02 -13.43 15.17
CA ILE A 147 -3.24 -12.61 14.24
C ILE A 147 -3.99 -11.30 13.95
N LYS A 148 -5.28 -11.35 13.72
CA LYS A 148 -6.11 -10.17 13.48
C LYS A 148 -6.05 -9.20 14.66
N LYS A 149 -6.27 -9.67 15.89
CA LYS A 149 -6.19 -8.86 17.11
C LYS A 149 -4.80 -8.24 17.28
N MET A 150 -3.75 -9.01 17.08
CA MET A 150 -2.36 -8.54 17.17
C MET A 150 -2.10 -7.42 16.16
N LEU A 151 -2.50 -7.59 14.88
CA LEU A 151 -2.32 -6.59 13.83
C LEU A 151 -3.14 -5.32 14.10
N MET A 152 -4.40 -5.46 14.53
CA MET A 152 -5.23 -4.31 14.92
C MET A 152 -4.63 -3.55 16.10
N SER A 153 -4.10 -4.24 17.11
CA SER A 153 -3.43 -3.62 18.28
C SER A 153 -2.19 -2.82 17.83
N LYS A 154 -1.35 -3.39 16.95
CA LYS A 154 -0.18 -2.69 16.40
C LYS A 154 -0.56 -1.47 15.58
N ALA A 155 -1.61 -1.56 14.77
CA ALA A 155 -2.13 -0.43 14.00
C ALA A 155 -2.67 0.67 14.91
N ALA A 156 -3.43 0.33 15.97
CA ALA A 156 -3.93 1.28 16.96
C ALA A 156 -2.79 1.98 17.71
N ALA A 157 -1.76 1.23 18.14
CA ALA A 157 -0.57 1.78 18.78
C ALA A 157 0.20 2.76 17.86
N ALA A 158 0.18 2.53 16.55
CA ALA A 158 0.72 3.46 15.57
C ALA A 158 -0.21 4.66 15.29
N GLY A 159 -1.39 4.76 15.90
CA GLY A 159 -2.32 5.88 15.81
C GLY A 159 -3.33 5.80 14.68
N PHE A 160 -3.57 4.62 14.11
CA PHE A 160 -4.63 4.41 13.12
C PHE A 160 -5.99 4.15 13.79
N ASN A 161 -7.07 4.63 13.18
CA ASN A 161 -8.43 4.39 13.67
C ASN A 161 -8.93 3.00 13.25
N THR A 162 -8.56 1.99 14.02
CA THR A 162 -8.91 0.58 13.74
C THR A 162 -10.40 0.29 13.87
N GLY A 163 -11.17 1.13 14.57
CA GLY A 163 -12.63 1.03 14.65
C GLY A 163 -13.35 1.35 13.33
N LYS A 164 -12.63 1.92 12.35
CA LYS A 164 -13.15 2.21 11.00
C LYS A 164 -12.66 1.24 9.93
N LEU A 165 -12.02 0.15 10.32
CA LEU A 165 -11.58 -0.87 9.36
C LEU A 165 -12.77 -1.55 8.70
N ILE A 166 -12.68 -1.67 7.37
CA ILE A 166 -13.57 -2.46 6.52
C ILE A 166 -12.90 -3.80 6.28
N PHE A 167 -13.65 -4.88 6.39
CA PHE A 167 -13.20 -6.25 6.14
C PHE A 167 -13.90 -6.75 4.87
N PRO A 168 -13.26 -6.70 3.69
CA PRO A 168 -13.87 -7.18 2.45
C PRO A 168 -14.08 -8.69 2.48
N ASP A 169 -15.23 -9.13 1.93
CA ASP A 169 -15.51 -10.56 1.76
C ASP A 169 -14.63 -11.16 0.65
N HIS A 170 -14.18 -12.40 0.87
CA HIS A 170 -13.40 -13.20 -0.08
C HIS A 170 -14.12 -14.45 -0.59
N ASN A 171 -15.36 -14.68 -0.14
CA ASN A 171 -16.18 -15.83 -0.57
C ASN A 171 -16.82 -15.65 -1.95
#